data_45985f8adcdca00dea1b1adfbdf0a0af
#
_entry.id   45985f8adcdca00dea1b1adfbdf0a0af
#
_cell.length_a   1.000
_cell.length_b   1.000
_cell.length_c   1.000
_cell.angle_alpha   90.00
_cell.angle_beta   90.00
_cell.angle_gamma   90.00
#
_symmetry.space_group_name_H-M   'P 1'
#
loop_
_entity.id
_entity.type
_entity.pdbx_description
1 polymer ?
#
loop_
_entity_poly.entity_id
_entity_poly.type
_entity_poly.pdbx_seq_one_letter_code
_entity_poly.pdbx_strand_id
1 'polypeptide(L)'
;LQFLYNMHERNELVERVYAFTDESGAFGWDIENPNVSTHFIITAIIVKEPDLEGFTQKAEALRKKHFQTGEIKSSNIGGNHARRLRVLADLQGIPFSIFSVCVDKKKCIENMSMKGLQYKKTFYKFMNNIVHRELRRAFEKITIVADEIGGNEYMQSFCQYVTSHQDMPNLFGDAKFSFENSKNDVRIQMAD
;
A
#
# COMPACT_ATOMS: atom_id res chain seq x y z
N LEU A 1 -1.89 30.69 -24.61
CA LEU A 1 -1.21 29.64 -25.38
C LEU A 1 0.15 29.27 -24.75
N GLN A 2 1.03 30.25 -24.45
CA GLN A 2 2.33 29.99 -23.81
C GLN A 2 2.19 29.38 -22.42
N PHE A 3 1.19 29.79 -21.66
CA PHE A 3 0.90 29.21 -20.34
C PHE A 3 0.49 27.72 -20.43
N LEU A 4 -0.37 27.39 -21.39
CA LEU A 4 -0.79 25.99 -21.62
C LEU A 4 0.36 25.12 -22.13
N TYR A 5 1.23 25.67 -22.99
CA TYR A 5 2.43 24.99 -23.48
C TYR A 5 3.39 24.69 -22.33
N ASN A 6 3.69 25.66 -21.46
CA ASN A 6 4.55 25.46 -20.30
C ASN A 6 3.97 24.47 -19.28
N MET A 7 2.65 24.37 -19.19
CA MET A 7 1.99 23.36 -18.36
C MET A 7 2.13 21.95 -18.93
N HIS A 8 2.07 21.83 -20.28
CA HIS A 8 2.23 20.55 -20.96
C HIS A 8 3.67 20.02 -20.78
N GLU A 9 4.68 20.85 -21.03
CA GLU A 9 6.09 20.49 -20.79
C GLU A 9 6.37 20.16 -19.31
N ARG A 10 5.78 20.90 -18.35
CA ARG A 10 5.94 20.62 -16.94
C ARG A 10 5.33 19.26 -16.56
N ASN A 11 4.24 18.88 -17.19
CA ASN A 11 3.58 17.59 -16.95
C ASN A 11 4.36 16.40 -17.54
N GLU A 12 5.15 16.61 -18.60
CA GLU A 12 6.06 15.59 -19.14
C GLU A 12 7.28 15.38 -18.24
N LEU A 13 7.73 16.41 -17.51
CA LEU A 13 8.89 16.33 -16.63
C LEU A 13 8.61 15.69 -15.26
N VAL A 14 7.35 15.56 -14.86
CA VAL A 14 6.99 14.91 -13.60
C VAL A 14 7.01 13.41 -13.76
N GLU A 15 7.97 12.78 -13.10
CA GLU A 15 8.18 11.34 -13.10
C GLU A 15 7.03 10.62 -12.38
N ARG A 16 6.53 9.53 -12.97
CA ARG A 16 5.52 8.67 -12.33
C ARG A 16 6.15 7.85 -11.23
N VAL A 17 5.41 7.67 -10.15
CA VAL A 17 5.75 6.72 -9.10
C VAL A 17 4.71 5.59 -9.01
N TYR A 18 5.15 4.44 -8.57
CA TYR A 18 4.31 3.29 -8.25
C TYR A 18 4.31 3.07 -6.75
N ALA A 19 3.13 2.87 -6.17
CA ALA A 19 2.96 2.53 -4.77
C ALA A 19 2.28 1.15 -4.67
N PHE A 20 3.01 0.17 -4.17
CA PHE A 20 2.51 -1.18 -3.93
C PHE A 20 2.09 -1.29 -2.48
N THR A 21 0.82 -1.62 -2.22
CA THR A 21 0.25 -1.57 -0.86
C THR A 21 -0.26 -2.92 -0.40
N ASP A 22 -0.03 -3.19 0.88
CA ASP A 22 -0.58 -4.34 1.60
C ASP A 22 -0.97 -3.96 3.02
N GLU A 23 -1.87 -4.72 3.64
CA GLU A 23 -2.36 -4.52 4.98
C GLU A 23 -1.81 -5.55 5.96
N SER A 24 -1.47 -5.10 7.16
CA SER A 24 -1.07 -5.94 8.29
C SER A 24 -1.94 -5.68 9.52
N GLY A 25 -2.28 -6.74 10.20
CA GLY A 25 -3.12 -6.72 11.38
C GLY A 25 -4.53 -7.22 11.12
N ALA A 26 -5.08 -7.96 12.10
CA ALA A 26 -6.43 -8.52 12.00
C ALA A 26 -7.48 -7.41 12.08
N PHE A 27 -8.53 -7.51 11.25
CA PHE A 27 -9.75 -6.76 11.50
C PHE A 27 -10.42 -7.30 12.77
N GLY A 28 -10.84 -6.42 13.62
CA GLY A 28 -11.55 -6.74 14.88
C GLY A 28 -11.24 -5.68 15.92
N TRP A 29 -12.20 -5.42 16.78
CA TRP A 29 -12.11 -4.39 17.81
C TRP A 29 -12.03 -4.95 19.23
N ASP A 30 -12.16 -6.27 19.39
CA ASP A 30 -11.95 -6.96 20.66
C ASP A 30 -10.45 -7.16 20.89
N ILE A 31 -9.78 -6.11 21.34
CA ILE A 31 -8.34 -6.08 21.56
C ILE A 31 -7.87 -6.93 22.75
N GLU A 32 -8.80 -7.40 23.60
CA GLU A 32 -8.51 -8.35 24.67
C GLU A 32 -8.37 -9.79 24.14
N ASN A 33 -8.90 -10.04 22.94
CA ASN A 33 -8.72 -11.32 22.25
C ASN A 33 -7.31 -11.45 21.72
N PRO A 34 -6.49 -12.45 22.12
CA PRO A 34 -5.10 -12.60 21.69
C PRO A 34 -4.92 -12.82 20.18
N ASN A 35 -5.98 -13.17 19.45
CA ASN A 35 -5.96 -13.32 18.00
C ASN A 35 -6.26 -12.01 17.26
N VAL A 36 -6.57 -10.92 17.97
CA VAL A 36 -6.84 -9.61 17.39
C VAL A 36 -5.63 -8.72 17.65
N SER A 37 -4.99 -8.24 16.58
CA SER A 37 -3.89 -7.29 16.69
C SER A 37 -4.35 -5.96 17.29
N THR A 38 -3.54 -5.36 18.14
CA THR A 38 -3.79 -4.03 18.74
C THR A 38 -3.63 -2.89 17.74
N HIS A 39 -2.95 -3.16 16.63
CA HIS A 39 -2.70 -2.20 15.56
C HIS A 39 -3.21 -2.74 14.21
N PHE A 40 -3.55 -1.82 13.34
CA PHE A 40 -3.78 -2.08 11.92
C PHE A 40 -2.86 -1.17 11.11
N ILE A 41 -2.12 -1.74 10.16
CA ILE A 41 -1.10 -1.02 9.40
C ILE A 41 -1.39 -1.22 7.92
N ILE A 42 -1.30 -0.13 7.14
CA ILE A 42 -1.20 -0.22 5.69
C ILE A 42 0.16 0.31 5.31
N THR A 43 0.92 -0.48 4.58
CA THR A 43 2.25 -0.11 4.08
C THR A 43 2.22 0.07 2.58
N ALA A 44 2.86 1.12 2.09
CA ALA A 44 3.11 1.36 0.68
C ALA A 44 4.61 1.35 0.41
N ILE A 45 5.05 0.52 -0.51
CA ILE A 45 6.40 0.53 -1.09
C ILE A 45 6.34 1.43 -2.33
N ILE A 46 7.11 2.51 -2.33
CA ILE A 46 7.09 3.54 -3.36
C ILE A 46 8.34 3.44 -4.21
N VAL A 47 8.14 3.27 -5.52
CA VAL A 47 9.21 3.10 -6.51
C VAL A 47 8.99 4.07 -7.67
N LYS A 48 10.05 4.72 -8.13
CA LYS A 48 10.01 5.56 -9.32
C LYS A 48 9.93 4.70 -10.59
N GLU A 49 9.26 5.21 -11.62
CA GLU A 49 9.07 4.47 -12.88
C GLU A 49 10.39 3.98 -13.51
N PRO A 50 11.47 4.77 -13.60
CA PRO A 50 12.74 4.27 -14.14
C PRO A 50 13.39 3.16 -13.31
N ASP A 51 13.10 3.09 -12.01
CA ASP A 51 13.68 2.09 -11.11
C ASP A 51 12.83 0.80 -11.03
N LEU A 52 11.63 0.80 -11.62
CA LEU A 52 10.61 -0.24 -11.42
C LEU A 52 11.08 -1.63 -11.88
N GLU A 53 11.75 -1.71 -13.03
CA GLU A 53 12.28 -2.98 -13.54
C GLU A 53 13.39 -3.51 -12.64
N GLY A 54 14.36 -2.68 -12.28
CA GLY A 54 15.46 -3.03 -11.38
C GLY A 54 14.96 -3.41 -9.98
N PHE A 55 13.96 -2.71 -9.46
CA PHE A 55 13.28 -3.05 -8.22
C PHE A 55 12.65 -4.44 -8.30
N THR A 56 11.88 -4.72 -9.36
CA THR A 56 11.19 -6.01 -9.55
C THR A 56 12.19 -7.17 -9.61
N GLN A 57 13.29 -7.00 -10.37
CA GLN A 57 14.34 -8.02 -10.48
C GLN A 57 15.00 -8.30 -9.12
N LYS A 58 15.30 -7.26 -8.34
CA LYS A 58 15.91 -7.41 -7.00
C LYS A 58 14.93 -8.03 -6.00
N ALA A 59 13.64 -7.65 -6.04
CA ALA A 59 12.61 -8.25 -5.21
C ALA A 59 12.45 -9.76 -5.52
N GLU A 60 12.47 -10.15 -6.79
CA GLU A 60 12.46 -11.57 -7.19
C GLU A 60 13.71 -12.31 -6.73
N ALA A 61 14.90 -11.70 -6.81
CA ALA A 61 16.12 -12.30 -6.31
C ALA A 61 16.08 -12.51 -4.79
N LEU A 62 15.55 -11.52 -4.04
CA LEU A 62 15.34 -11.62 -2.60
C LEU A 62 14.34 -12.74 -2.27
N ARG A 63 13.22 -12.81 -3.00
CA ARG A 63 12.22 -13.86 -2.83
C ARG A 63 12.85 -15.24 -3.01
N LYS A 64 13.55 -15.48 -4.10
CA LYS A 64 14.25 -16.75 -4.39
C LYS A 64 15.27 -17.10 -3.31
N LYS A 65 16.04 -16.12 -2.82
CA LYS A 65 17.08 -16.32 -1.80
C LYS A 65 16.50 -16.72 -0.45
N HIS A 66 15.42 -16.07 0.00
CA HIS A 66 14.93 -16.23 1.37
C HIS A 66 13.63 -17.02 1.49
N PHE A 67 12.81 -17.06 0.43
CA PHE A 67 11.49 -17.68 0.44
C PHE A 67 11.36 -18.82 -0.59
N GLN A 68 12.39 -19.07 -1.38
CA GLN A 68 12.46 -20.14 -2.38
C GLN A 68 11.30 -20.08 -3.38
N THR A 69 10.32 -21.01 -3.26
CA THR A 69 9.13 -21.07 -4.10
C THR A 69 7.92 -20.35 -3.47
N GLY A 70 8.06 -19.88 -2.23
CA GLY A 70 6.99 -19.20 -1.51
C GLY A 70 6.93 -17.70 -1.79
N GLU A 71 5.90 -17.07 -1.24
CA GLU A 71 5.72 -15.63 -1.24
C GLU A 71 6.62 -14.99 -0.16
N ILE A 72 7.02 -13.73 -0.39
CA ILE A 72 7.58 -12.89 0.66
C ILE A 72 6.44 -12.61 1.64
N LYS A 73 6.49 -13.26 2.80
CA LYS A 73 5.52 -13.06 3.88
C LYS A 73 6.21 -13.06 5.23
N SER A 74 5.92 -12.05 6.03
CA SER A 74 6.43 -11.90 7.39
C SER A 74 6.06 -13.10 8.26
N SER A 75 4.85 -13.64 8.08
CA SER A 75 4.39 -14.87 8.74
C SER A 75 5.26 -16.10 8.42
N ASN A 76 5.83 -16.20 7.21
CA ASN A 76 6.74 -17.27 6.81
C ASN A 76 8.12 -17.21 7.51
N ILE A 77 8.47 -16.06 8.08
CA ILE A 77 9.66 -15.89 8.90
C ILE A 77 9.36 -16.26 10.36
N GLY A 78 8.15 -15.97 10.83
CA GLY A 78 7.71 -16.24 12.18
C GLY A 78 8.60 -15.57 13.23
N GLY A 79 8.93 -16.29 14.29
CA GLY A 79 9.81 -15.85 15.38
C GLY A 79 11.32 -15.92 15.09
N ASN A 80 11.75 -16.27 13.88
CA ASN A 80 13.17 -16.38 13.54
C ASN A 80 13.80 -15.00 13.28
N HIS A 81 14.20 -14.31 14.35
CA HIS A 81 14.81 -12.98 14.28
C HIS A 81 16.09 -12.93 13.44
N ALA A 82 16.94 -13.96 13.51
CA ALA A 82 18.17 -14.01 12.70
C ALA A 82 17.88 -14.07 11.21
N ARG A 83 16.84 -14.82 10.79
CA ARG A 83 16.38 -14.83 9.40
C ARG A 83 15.79 -13.49 8.99
N ARG A 84 14.99 -12.85 9.87
CA ARG A 84 14.42 -11.53 9.62
C ARG A 84 15.48 -10.48 9.37
N LEU A 85 16.52 -10.44 10.20
CA LEU A 85 17.64 -9.51 10.03
C LEU A 85 18.38 -9.71 8.71
N ARG A 86 18.57 -10.95 8.25
CA ARG A 86 19.18 -11.22 6.95
C ARG A 86 18.32 -10.72 5.78
N VAL A 87 17.01 -10.93 5.84
CA VAL A 87 16.07 -10.40 4.82
C VAL A 87 16.13 -8.88 4.80
N LEU A 88 16.06 -8.22 5.96
CA LEU A 88 16.12 -6.76 6.06
C LEU A 88 17.46 -6.19 5.58
N ALA A 89 18.56 -6.88 5.81
CA ALA A 89 19.87 -6.47 5.31
C ALA A 89 19.92 -6.49 3.77
N ASP A 90 19.36 -7.52 3.17
CA ASP A 90 19.30 -7.60 1.69
C ASP A 90 18.34 -6.56 1.10
N LEU A 91 17.28 -6.17 1.81
CA LEU A 91 16.38 -5.10 1.40
C LEU A 91 17.07 -3.73 1.27
N GLN A 92 18.10 -3.45 2.09
CA GLN A 92 18.83 -2.18 2.03
C GLN A 92 19.50 -1.90 0.68
N GLY A 93 19.75 -2.94 -0.11
CA GLY A 93 20.29 -2.81 -1.46
C GLY A 93 19.27 -2.53 -2.57
N ILE A 94 17.98 -2.41 -2.22
CA ILE A 94 16.88 -2.21 -3.17
C ILE A 94 16.38 -0.75 -3.06
N PRO A 95 16.35 0.02 -4.15
CA PRO A 95 15.91 1.41 -4.11
C PRO A 95 14.38 1.50 -4.03
N PHE A 96 13.85 1.87 -2.88
CA PHE A 96 12.44 2.20 -2.67
C PHE A 96 12.28 3.13 -1.46
N SER A 97 11.13 3.75 -1.34
CA SER A 97 10.70 4.48 -0.14
C SER A 97 9.52 3.77 0.51
N ILE A 98 9.33 3.98 1.80
CA ILE A 98 8.23 3.39 2.56
C ILE A 98 7.33 4.52 3.07
N PHE A 99 6.03 4.35 2.89
CA PHE A 99 5.00 5.12 3.56
C PHE A 99 4.06 4.15 4.29
N SER A 100 3.80 4.40 5.57
CA SER A 100 2.90 3.54 6.35
C SER A 100 1.95 4.36 7.19
N VAL A 101 0.69 3.91 7.24
CA VAL A 101 -0.32 4.39 8.19
C VAL A 101 -0.54 3.33 9.23
N CYS A 102 -0.22 3.66 10.49
CA CYS A 102 -0.39 2.77 11.63
C CYS A 102 -1.52 3.28 12.52
N VAL A 103 -2.53 2.45 12.72
CA VAL A 103 -3.70 2.75 13.56
C VAL A 103 -3.61 1.99 14.86
N ASP A 104 -3.56 2.72 15.96
CA ASP A 104 -3.73 2.20 17.31
C ASP A 104 -5.23 2.02 17.58
N LYS A 105 -5.69 0.77 17.58
CA LYS A 105 -7.11 0.45 17.76
C LYS A 105 -7.62 0.82 19.15
N LYS A 106 -6.78 0.74 20.17
CA LYS A 106 -7.15 1.13 21.53
C LYS A 106 -7.55 2.60 21.58
N LYS A 107 -6.70 3.46 21.00
CA LYS A 107 -6.99 4.89 20.91
C LYS A 107 -8.23 5.18 20.07
N CYS A 108 -8.49 4.39 19.03
CA CYS A 108 -9.70 4.52 18.23
C CYS A 108 -10.96 4.19 19.06
N ILE A 109 -10.95 3.10 19.83
CA ILE A 109 -12.05 2.71 20.70
C ILE A 109 -12.34 3.79 21.75
N GLU A 110 -11.29 4.37 22.33
CA GLU A 110 -11.40 5.38 23.38
C GLU A 110 -11.89 6.75 22.89
N ASN A 111 -11.53 7.14 21.67
CA ASN A 111 -11.61 8.53 21.22
C ASN A 111 -12.45 8.75 19.94
N MET A 112 -12.89 7.71 19.27
CA MET A 112 -13.62 7.81 18.01
C MET A 112 -15.04 7.24 18.12
N SER A 113 -15.96 7.87 17.39
CA SER A 113 -17.25 7.24 17.16
C SER A 113 -17.05 6.01 16.26
N MET A 114 -17.28 4.84 16.82
CA MET A 114 -17.18 3.56 16.10
C MET A 114 -18.31 3.31 15.11
N LYS A 115 -19.26 4.28 14.97
CA LYS A 115 -20.42 4.15 14.09
C LYS A 115 -19.99 3.92 12.65
N GLY A 116 -20.23 2.73 12.15
CA GLY A 116 -19.84 2.28 10.80
C GLY A 116 -18.48 1.60 10.74
N LEU A 117 -17.49 2.00 11.54
CA LEU A 117 -16.14 1.40 11.51
C LEU A 117 -16.09 -0.02 12.11
N GLN A 118 -17.12 -0.44 12.83
CA GLN A 118 -17.29 -1.82 13.27
C GLN A 118 -17.49 -2.80 12.10
N TYR A 119 -17.88 -2.31 10.93
CA TYR A 119 -18.02 -3.15 9.74
C TYR A 119 -16.71 -3.23 8.97
N LYS A 120 -16.22 -4.45 8.76
CA LYS A 120 -14.94 -4.73 8.08
C LYS A 120 -14.78 -3.93 6.77
N LYS A 121 -15.77 -3.99 5.90
CA LYS A 121 -15.74 -3.30 4.59
C LYS A 121 -15.60 -1.78 4.72
N THR A 122 -16.33 -1.17 5.65
CA THR A 122 -16.29 0.27 5.90
C THR A 122 -14.94 0.70 6.47
N PHE A 123 -14.40 -0.08 7.42
CA PHE A 123 -13.10 0.18 8.01
C PHE A 123 -11.99 0.13 6.96
N TYR A 124 -11.93 -0.92 6.14
CA TYR A 124 -10.93 -1.03 5.07
C TYR A 124 -11.03 0.10 4.06
N LYS A 125 -12.26 0.47 3.64
CA LYS A 125 -12.47 1.63 2.75
C LYS A 125 -11.94 2.93 3.35
N PHE A 126 -12.25 3.17 4.61
CA PHE A 126 -11.82 4.37 5.33
C PHE A 126 -10.29 4.44 5.43
N MET A 127 -9.66 3.34 5.85
CA MET A 127 -8.21 3.27 6.02
C MET A 127 -7.45 3.45 4.72
N ASN A 128 -7.88 2.73 3.68
CA ASN A 128 -7.26 2.85 2.37
C ASN A 128 -7.46 4.26 1.77
N ASN A 129 -8.62 4.89 2.01
CA ASN A 129 -8.84 6.27 1.57
C ASN A 129 -7.83 7.25 2.19
N ILE A 130 -7.47 7.07 3.48
CA ILE A 130 -6.44 7.89 4.13
C ILE A 130 -5.09 7.72 3.39
N VAL A 131 -4.66 6.48 3.16
CA VAL A 131 -3.39 6.19 2.46
C VAL A 131 -3.38 6.79 1.06
N HIS A 132 -4.44 6.59 0.30
CA HIS A 132 -4.55 7.09 -1.08
C HIS A 132 -4.54 8.62 -1.13
N ARG A 133 -5.25 9.27 -0.23
CA ARG A 133 -5.28 10.73 -0.14
C ARG A 133 -3.88 11.30 0.12
N GLU A 134 -3.16 10.73 1.08
CA GLU A 134 -1.82 11.22 1.41
C GLU A 134 -0.81 10.94 0.29
N LEU A 135 -0.87 9.77 -0.34
CA LEU A 135 -0.02 9.45 -1.50
C LEU A 135 -0.30 10.39 -2.69
N ARG A 136 -1.57 10.70 -2.97
CA ARG A 136 -1.94 11.63 -4.05
C ARG A 136 -1.58 13.08 -3.75
N ARG A 137 -1.50 13.47 -2.49
CA ARG A 137 -0.98 14.78 -2.10
C ARG A 137 0.53 14.89 -2.29
N ALA A 138 1.24 13.78 -2.09
CA ALA A 138 2.68 13.74 -2.19
C ALA A 138 3.19 13.63 -3.63
N PHE A 139 2.40 13.05 -4.55
CA PHE A 139 2.83 12.73 -5.91
C PHE A 139 1.81 13.17 -6.96
N GLU A 140 2.25 13.93 -7.96
CA GLU A 140 1.40 14.40 -9.06
C GLU A 140 1.01 13.26 -10.02
N LYS A 141 1.94 12.35 -10.32
CA LYS A 141 1.70 11.16 -11.13
C LYS A 141 1.97 9.91 -10.32
N ILE A 142 0.92 9.18 -9.99
CA ILE A 142 1.03 7.96 -9.17
C ILE A 142 0.15 6.84 -9.70
N THR A 143 0.68 5.63 -9.66
CA THR A 143 -0.09 4.38 -9.83
C THR A 143 -0.06 3.62 -8.51
N ILE A 144 -1.21 3.41 -7.89
CA ILE A 144 -1.35 2.65 -6.66
C ILE A 144 -1.87 1.27 -7.02
N VAL A 145 -1.14 0.24 -6.59
CA VAL A 145 -1.46 -1.17 -6.80
C VAL A 145 -1.61 -1.81 -5.43
N ALA A 146 -2.81 -2.25 -5.09
CA ALA A 146 -3.12 -2.87 -3.80
C ALA A 146 -3.33 -4.38 -3.96
N ASP A 147 -3.08 -5.15 -2.88
CA ASP A 147 -3.44 -6.57 -2.84
C ASP A 147 -4.96 -6.74 -2.95
N GLU A 148 -5.39 -7.83 -3.59
CA GLU A 148 -6.80 -8.16 -3.74
C GLU A 148 -7.47 -8.40 -2.38
N ILE A 149 -8.58 -7.71 -2.14
CA ILE A 149 -9.36 -7.79 -0.91
C ILE A 149 -10.79 -8.22 -1.21
N GLY A 150 -11.20 -9.41 -0.76
CA GLY A 150 -12.58 -9.87 -0.90
C GLY A 150 -12.95 -10.27 -2.33
N GLY A 151 -14.23 -10.13 -2.68
CA GLY A 151 -14.74 -10.50 -4.01
C GLY A 151 -14.75 -9.35 -5.01
N ASN A 152 -14.89 -9.68 -6.29
CA ASN A 152 -14.86 -8.74 -7.41
C ASN A 152 -15.83 -7.53 -7.24
N GLU A 153 -17.04 -7.75 -6.75
CA GLU A 153 -18.01 -6.67 -6.50
C GLU A 153 -17.51 -5.68 -5.43
N TYR A 154 -16.85 -6.21 -4.39
CA TYR A 154 -16.27 -5.37 -3.36
C TYR A 154 -15.13 -4.52 -3.92
N MET A 155 -14.21 -5.11 -4.68
CA MET A 155 -13.09 -4.41 -5.30
C MET A 155 -13.57 -3.33 -6.27
N GLN A 156 -14.57 -3.62 -7.11
CA GLN A 156 -15.17 -2.62 -7.99
C GLN A 156 -15.80 -1.46 -7.21
N SER A 157 -16.60 -1.76 -6.17
CA SER A 157 -17.21 -0.73 -5.33
C SER A 157 -16.18 0.09 -4.57
N PHE A 158 -15.04 -0.50 -4.24
CA PHE A 158 -13.93 0.16 -3.57
C PHE A 158 -13.20 1.09 -4.54
N CYS A 159 -12.88 0.63 -5.76
CA CYS A 159 -12.29 1.49 -6.79
C CYS A 159 -13.16 2.73 -7.06
N GLN A 160 -14.47 2.54 -7.22
CA GLN A 160 -15.41 3.65 -7.39
C GLN A 160 -15.40 4.59 -6.18
N TYR A 161 -15.39 4.05 -4.96
CA TYR A 161 -15.33 4.86 -3.75
C TYR A 161 -14.05 5.70 -3.68
N VAL A 162 -12.90 5.10 -3.90
CA VAL A 162 -11.61 5.80 -3.85
C VAL A 162 -11.48 6.84 -4.95
N THR A 163 -12.01 6.58 -6.15
CA THR A 163 -11.97 7.52 -7.27
C THR A 163 -12.98 8.65 -7.14
N SER A 164 -14.13 8.42 -6.49
CA SER A 164 -15.20 9.42 -6.33
C SER A 164 -15.07 10.32 -5.11
N HIS A 165 -14.45 9.85 -4.02
CA HIS A 165 -14.24 10.61 -2.77
C HIS A 165 -12.92 11.36 -2.78
N GLN A 166 -12.71 12.15 -3.81
CA GLN A 166 -11.52 12.96 -3.96
C GLN A 166 -11.83 14.38 -3.45
N ASP A 167 -11.54 14.63 -2.17
CA ASP A 167 -11.75 15.94 -1.53
C ASP A 167 -10.96 17.10 -2.18
N MET A 168 -10.03 16.78 -3.09
CA MET A 168 -9.38 17.74 -3.96
C MET A 168 -9.17 17.11 -5.34
N PRO A 169 -9.82 17.63 -6.39
CA PRO A 169 -9.43 17.27 -7.73
C PRO A 169 -7.98 17.72 -7.91
N ASN A 170 -7.07 16.79 -8.07
CA ASN A 170 -5.77 17.12 -8.62
C ASN A 170 -6.01 17.46 -10.09
N LEU A 171 -6.31 18.73 -10.36
CA LEU A 171 -6.65 19.24 -11.70
C LEU A 171 -5.58 18.91 -12.75
N PHE A 172 -4.38 18.54 -12.29
CA PHE A 172 -3.22 18.29 -13.14
C PHE A 172 -2.54 16.94 -12.84
N GLY A 173 -3.02 16.18 -11.84
CA GLY A 173 -2.43 14.93 -11.45
C GLY A 173 -3.03 13.74 -12.21
N ASP A 174 -2.19 12.74 -12.50
CA ASP A 174 -2.58 11.46 -13.08
C ASP A 174 -2.40 10.37 -12.01
N ALA A 175 -3.47 10.08 -11.27
CA ALA A 175 -3.52 9.02 -10.28
C ALA A 175 -4.33 7.83 -10.81
N LYS A 176 -3.70 6.66 -10.84
CA LYS A 176 -4.31 5.37 -11.20
C LYS A 176 -4.39 4.48 -9.97
N PHE A 177 -5.41 3.63 -9.93
CA PHE A 177 -5.57 2.63 -8.89
C PHE A 177 -6.03 1.30 -9.47
N SER A 178 -5.41 0.20 -9.02
CA SER A 178 -5.80 -1.17 -9.37
C SER A 178 -5.63 -2.10 -8.18
N PHE A 179 -6.32 -3.24 -8.24
CA PHE A 179 -6.06 -4.40 -7.41
C PHE A 179 -5.33 -5.45 -8.22
N GLU A 180 -4.35 -6.10 -7.62
CA GLU A 180 -3.62 -7.22 -8.20
C GLU A 180 -3.42 -8.30 -7.14
N ASN A 181 -3.35 -9.55 -7.57
CA ASN A 181 -3.13 -10.67 -6.67
C ASN A 181 -1.66 -10.74 -6.24
N SER A 182 -1.40 -10.53 -4.96
CA SER A 182 -0.04 -10.54 -4.39
C SER A 182 0.71 -11.86 -4.63
N LYS A 183 0.01 -12.98 -4.80
CA LYS A 183 0.66 -14.25 -5.14
C LYS A 183 1.42 -14.20 -6.47
N ASN A 184 0.97 -13.36 -7.38
CA ASN A 184 1.52 -13.22 -8.73
C ASN A 184 2.39 -11.96 -8.87
N ASP A 185 2.43 -11.10 -7.86
CA ASP A 185 3.17 -9.82 -7.92
C ASP A 185 4.10 -9.65 -6.71
N VAL A 186 5.37 -9.92 -6.93
CA VAL A 186 6.42 -9.79 -5.91
C VAL A 186 6.53 -8.37 -5.35
N ARG A 187 6.11 -7.36 -6.12
CA ARG A 187 6.19 -5.95 -5.72
C ARG A 187 5.22 -5.64 -4.58
N ILE A 188 4.01 -6.22 -4.63
CA ILE A 188 3.03 -6.13 -3.54
C ILE A 188 3.54 -6.89 -2.31
N GLN A 189 4.11 -8.10 -2.51
CA GLN A 189 4.68 -8.89 -1.42
C GLN A 189 5.78 -8.15 -0.63
N MET A 190 6.42 -7.17 -1.22
CA MET A 190 7.43 -6.35 -0.55
C MET A 190 6.83 -5.42 0.52
N ALA A 191 5.52 -5.21 0.51
CA ALA A 191 4.82 -4.38 1.50
C ALA A 191 4.42 -5.17 2.77
N ASP A 192 4.41 -6.54 2.75
CA ASP A 192 4.18 -7.42 3.89
C ASP A 192 5.39 -7.41 4.85
#